data_d39e196e0828466492b9a98fede7c84f
#
_entry.id   d39e196e0828466492b9a98fede7c84f
#
_cell.length_a   1.000
_cell.length_b   1.000
_cell.length_c   1.000
_cell.angle_alpha   90.00
_cell.angle_beta   90.00
_cell.angle_gamma   90.00
#
_symmetry.space_group_name_H-M   'P 1'
#
loop_
_entity.id
_entity.type
_entity.pdbx_description
1 polymer ?
#
loop_
_entity_poly.entity_id
_entity_poly.type
_entity_poly.pdbx_seq_one_letter_code
_entity_poly.pdbx_strand_id
1 'polypeptide(L)'
;MMKNKYPKYLEISKAIIAKIESGELLPGDKVPSENELINMYKISNTTARKSLLEVELQGWASRIKGKGTFVLNRSEDKHLTRMLGSFHAIKESFNENLIKEGFTPKNVTLEKTIIDNGISININGKNYIIEGKILKIRRLRYADDLLLKDETRYVSMSLCPRINLMELNQAFLKIYEDKYHLQLDSVQRTLGVTIVYPEEENNYFENDLQLPVFILDSVVVCENQKVVEIEHSFYRGDKYKF
;
A
#
# COMPACT_ATOMS: atom_id res chain seq x y z
N MET A 1 18.88 -29.99 -2.44
CA MET A 1 18.85 -28.81 -1.55
C MET A 1 18.33 -27.63 -2.33
N MET A 2 17.08 -27.23 -2.16
CA MET A 2 16.53 -26.03 -2.78
C MET A 2 17.22 -24.79 -2.17
N LYS A 3 17.96 -24.05 -2.98
CA LYS A 3 18.51 -22.75 -2.57
C LYS A 3 17.33 -21.81 -2.22
N ASN A 4 17.31 -21.33 -1.00
CA ASN A 4 16.32 -20.39 -0.48
C ASN A 4 16.25 -19.15 -1.39
N LYS A 5 15.07 -18.85 -1.93
CA LYS A 5 14.84 -17.89 -3.02
C LYS A 5 14.80 -16.43 -2.53
N TYR A 6 14.90 -16.20 -1.20
CA TYR A 6 14.80 -14.87 -0.59
C TYR A 6 16.11 -14.42 0.04
N PRO A 7 16.43 -13.11 0.00
CA PRO A 7 17.57 -12.55 0.73
C PRO A 7 17.44 -12.84 2.23
N LYS A 8 18.59 -13.17 2.87
CA LYS A 8 18.62 -13.60 4.27
C LYS A 8 18.00 -12.58 5.26
N TYR A 9 18.15 -11.29 4.97
CA TYR A 9 17.56 -10.24 5.82
C TYR A 9 16.01 -10.28 5.81
N LEU A 10 15.38 -10.65 4.69
CA LEU A 10 13.91 -10.81 4.60
C LEU A 10 13.41 -12.03 5.39
N GLU A 11 14.18 -13.11 5.44
CA GLU A 11 13.83 -14.28 6.26
C GLU A 11 13.84 -13.91 7.74
N ILE A 12 14.85 -13.16 8.18
CA ILE A 12 15.02 -12.76 9.57
C ILE A 12 13.96 -11.73 9.97
N SER A 13 13.67 -10.74 9.11
CA SER A 13 12.60 -9.77 9.38
C SER A 13 11.24 -10.46 9.51
N LYS A 14 10.92 -11.42 8.62
CA LYS A 14 9.69 -12.23 8.73
C LYS A 14 9.64 -13.07 10.00
N ALA A 15 10.76 -13.65 10.43
CA ALA A 15 10.82 -14.41 11.68
C ALA A 15 10.56 -13.53 12.91
N ILE A 16 11.06 -12.29 12.91
CA ILE A 16 10.80 -11.31 13.98
C ILE A 16 9.32 -10.90 13.96
N ILE A 17 8.79 -10.58 12.81
CA ILE A 17 7.38 -10.19 12.62
C ILE A 17 6.46 -11.33 13.09
N ALA A 18 6.73 -12.57 12.72
CA ALA A 18 5.95 -13.74 13.16
C ALA A 18 5.91 -13.88 14.69
N LYS A 19 7.00 -13.54 15.39
CA LYS A 19 7.04 -13.53 16.86
C LYS A 19 6.16 -12.43 17.47
N ILE A 20 6.06 -11.29 16.79
CA ILE A 20 5.18 -10.20 17.20
C ILE A 20 3.71 -10.60 16.94
N GLU A 21 3.42 -11.14 15.76
CA GLU A 21 2.08 -11.61 15.37
C GLU A 21 1.55 -12.74 16.27
N SER A 22 2.43 -13.65 16.69
CA SER A 22 2.07 -14.74 17.61
C SER A 22 1.93 -14.32 19.07
N GLY A 23 2.31 -13.07 19.41
CA GLY A 23 2.34 -12.58 20.78
C GLY A 23 3.53 -13.08 21.60
N GLU A 24 4.55 -13.69 20.99
CA GLU A 24 5.82 -14.03 21.67
C GLU A 24 6.60 -12.76 22.03
N LEU A 25 6.49 -11.71 21.20
CA LEU A 25 6.96 -10.35 21.49
C LEU A 25 5.75 -9.43 21.61
N LEU A 26 5.54 -8.88 22.77
CA LEU A 26 4.43 -7.97 23.08
C LEU A 26 4.78 -6.51 22.73
N PRO A 27 3.78 -5.64 22.53
CA PRO A 27 4.00 -4.20 22.43
C PRO A 27 4.86 -3.67 23.59
N GLY A 28 5.88 -2.88 23.25
CA GLY A 28 6.87 -2.38 24.21
C GLY A 28 8.05 -3.30 24.48
N ASP A 29 7.99 -4.55 24.04
CA ASP A 29 9.12 -5.47 24.18
C ASP A 29 10.28 -5.07 23.26
N LYS A 30 11.48 -5.39 23.70
CA LYS A 30 12.68 -5.13 22.92
C LYS A 30 12.86 -6.22 21.85
N VAL A 31 12.96 -5.81 20.60
CA VAL A 31 13.34 -6.69 19.48
C VAL A 31 14.82 -7.06 19.63
N PRO A 32 15.26 -8.27 19.23
CA PRO A 32 16.66 -8.65 19.25
C PRO A 32 17.56 -7.61 18.59
N SER A 33 18.64 -7.24 19.25
CA SER A 33 19.63 -6.28 18.76
C SER A 33 20.40 -6.80 17.54
N GLU A 34 21.11 -5.90 16.83
CA GLU A 34 21.99 -6.27 15.71
C GLU A 34 22.98 -7.37 16.15
N ASN A 35 23.60 -7.24 17.34
CA ASN A 35 24.57 -8.22 17.85
C ASN A 35 23.91 -9.58 18.18
N GLU A 36 22.73 -9.57 18.75
CA GLU A 36 21.98 -10.80 19.03
C GLU A 36 21.60 -11.52 17.72
N LEU A 37 21.13 -10.77 16.70
CA LEU A 37 20.83 -11.35 15.39
C LEU A 37 22.08 -11.93 14.71
N ILE A 38 23.23 -11.25 14.82
CA ILE A 38 24.52 -11.76 14.31
C ILE A 38 24.86 -13.09 14.97
N ASN A 39 24.72 -13.17 16.28
CA ASN A 39 25.03 -14.38 17.03
C ASN A 39 24.04 -15.52 16.76
N MET A 40 22.75 -15.23 16.68
CA MET A 40 21.69 -16.22 16.45
C MET A 40 21.71 -16.79 15.03
N TYR A 41 21.87 -15.93 14.04
CA TYR A 41 21.73 -16.31 12.62
C TYR A 41 23.06 -16.44 11.87
N LYS A 42 24.19 -16.15 12.52
CA LYS A 42 25.56 -16.19 11.94
C LYS A 42 25.66 -15.36 10.67
N ILE A 43 25.19 -14.12 10.73
CA ILE A 43 25.10 -13.16 9.62
C ILE A 43 26.04 -11.98 9.81
N SER A 44 26.21 -11.18 8.74
CA SER A 44 26.96 -9.94 8.83
C SER A 44 26.16 -8.83 9.54
N ASN A 45 26.85 -7.83 10.06
CA ASN A 45 26.26 -6.63 10.66
C ASN A 45 25.30 -5.93 9.67
N THR A 46 25.70 -5.80 8.40
CA THR A 46 24.87 -5.21 7.34
C THR A 46 23.55 -5.97 7.17
N THR A 47 23.58 -7.30 7.24
CA THR A 47 22.37 -8.13 7.12
C THR A 47 21.47 -7.96 8.34
N ALA A 48 22.03 -7.96 9.57
CA ALA A 48 21.29 -7.73 10.79
C ALA A 48 20.61 -6.36 10.81
N ARG A 49 21.35 -5.32 10.42
CA ARG A 49 20.82 -3.96 10.32
C ARG A 49 19.70 -3.83 9.29
N LYS A 50 19.84 -4.47 8.10
CA LYS A 50 18.78 -4.50 7.08
C LYS A 50 17.55 -5.25 7.57
N SER A 51 17.72 -6.34 8.35
CA SER A 51 16.58 -7.07 8.92
C SER A 51 15.76 -6.21 9.88
N LEU A 52 16.43 -5.49 10.80
CA LEU A 52 15.74 -4.58 11.72
C LEU A 52 15.11 -3.40 11.00
N LEU A 53 15.81 -2.81 10.03
CA LEU A 53 15.26 -1.74 9.22
C LEU A 53 13.98 -2.19 8.48
N GLU A 54 13.95 -3.42 7.98
CA GLU A 54 12.75 -3.99 7.32
C GLU A 54 11.58 -4.12 8.31
N VAL A 55 11.84 -4.55 9.55
CA VAL A 55 10.80 -4.62 10.61
C VAL A 55 10.27 -3.22 10.95
N GLU A 56 11.17 -2.22 11.03
CA GLU A 56 10.81 -0.82 11.26
C GLU A 56 10.00 -0.24 10.08
N LEU A 57 10.44 -0.48 8.84
CA LEU A 57 9.78 -0.01 7.62
C LEU A 57 8.37 -0.59 7.46
N GLN A 58 8.17 -1.82 7.93
CA GLN A 58 6.83 -2.45 7.95
C GLN A 58 6.00 -2.02 9.17
N GLY A 59 6.48 -1.11 10.02
CA GLY A 59 5.74 -0.54 11.14
C GLY A 59 5.50 -1.51 12.30
N TRP A 60 6.32 -2.56 12.46
CA TRP A 60 6.20 -3.51 13.57
C TRP A 60 6.99 -3.09 14.81
N ALA A 61 8.05 -2.32 14.62
CA ALA A 61 8.90 -1.85 15.69
C ALA A 61 9.45 -0.45 15.39
N SER A 62 9.93 0.25 16.40
CA SER A 62 10.55 1.56 16.27
C SER A 62 11.88 1.61 17.01
N ARG A 63 12.87 2.25 16.39
CA ARG A 63 14.20 2.41 16.97
C ARG A 63 14.26 3.62 17.88
N ILE A 64 14.67 3.41 19.13
CA ILE A 64 14.98 4.46 20.09
C ILE A 64 16.50 4.59 20.21
N LYS A 65 17.03 5.75 19.82
CA LYS A 65 18.47 6.01 19.83
C LYS A 65 19.09 5.71 21.19
N GLY A 66 20.10 4.85 21.23
CA GLY A 66 20.82 4.43 22.45
C GLY A 66 20.10 3.40 23.32
N LYS A 67 18.82 3.06 23.03
CA LYS A 67 18.05 2.10 23.83
C LYS A 67 17.78 0.78 23.10
N GLY A 68 17.61 0.81 21.79
CA GLY A 68 17.32 -0.37 20.96
C GLY A 68 16.09 -0.19 20.08
N THR A 69 15.59 -1.30 19.51
CA THR A 69 14.37 -1.36 18.72
C THR A 69 13.29 -2.04 19.55
N PHE A 70 12.10 -1.45 19.62
CA PHE A 70 10.99 -1.90 20.46
C PHE A 70 9.75 -2.15 19.63
N VAL A 71 8.98 -3.19 19.97
CA VAL A 71 7.70 -3.51 19.34
C VAL A 71 6.72 -2.36 19.54
N LEU A 72 6.10 -1.91 18.47
CA LEU A 72 5.07 -0.87 18.54
C LEU A 72 3.76 -1.43 19.09
N ASN A 73 3.08 -0.66 19.95
CA ASN A 73 1.71 -0.95 20.32
C ASN A 73 0.78 -0.46 19.20
N ARG A 74 0.50 -1.32 18.25
CA ARG A 74 -0.28 -0.98 17.05
C ARG A 74 -1.74 -0.64 17.36
N SER A 75 -2.24 -1.01 18.54
CA SER A 75 -3.60 -0.71 18.99
C SER A 75 -3.72 0.61 19.77
N GLU A 76 -2.66 1.05 20.47
CA GLU A 76 -2.69 2.28 21.29
C GLU A 76 -1.89 3.42 20.65
N ASP A 77 -0.72 3.12 20.07
CA ASP A 77 0.01 4.09 19.27
C ASP A 77 -0.67 4.20 17.90
N LYS A 78 -1.51 5.19 17.72
CA LYS A 78 -2.11 5.58 16.42
C LYS A 78 -1.06 5.99 15.36
N HIS A 79 0.18 5.48 15.48
CA HIS A 79 1.25 5.65 14.51
C HIS A 79 1.14 4.63 13.38
N LEU A 80 0.01 4.66 12.69
CA LEU A 80 -0.11 4.00 11.42
C LEU A 80 0.85 4.67 10.43
N THR A 81 2.06 4.12 10.31
CA THR A 81 2.98 4.53 9.26
C THR A 81 3.09 3.41 8.25
N ARG A 82 2.64 3.67 7.04
CA ARG A 82 2.60 2.69 5.94
C ARG A 82 3.62 3.04 4.87
N MET A 83 4.15 2.01 4.20
CA MET A 83 5.02 2.20 3.04
C MET A 83 4.19 2.43 1.78
N LEU A 84 4.40 3.57 1.13
CA LEU A 84 3.86 3.86 -0.18
C LEU A 84 4.80 3.28 -1.23
N GLY A 85 4.30 2.43 -2.12
CA GLY A 85 5.06 1.99 -3.28
C GLY A 85 5.83 0.68 -3.17
N SER A 86 5.75 -0.09 -2.08
CA SER A 86 6.35 -1.42 -2.08
C SER A 86 5.66 -2.33 -3.10
N PHE A 87 6.43 -3.10 -3.87
CA PHE A 87 5.92 -4.00 -4.92
C PHE A 87 4.98 -5.09 -4.34
N HIS A 88 5.13 -5.43 -3.06
CA HIS A 88 4.23 -6.35 -2.35
C HIS A 88 2.87 -5.73 -2.00
N ALA A 89 2.83 -4.43 -1.73
CA ALA A 89 1.57 -3.72 -1.48
C ALA A 89 0.62 -3.69 -2.69
N ILE A 90 1.12 -3.99 -3.88
CA ILE A 90 0.33 -4.01 -5.12
C ILE A 90 -0.49 -5.29 -5.25
N LYS A 91 0.04 -6.44 -4.81
CA LYS A 91 -0.62 -7.75 -4.95
C LYS A 91 -1.64 -8.06 -3.86
N GLU A 92 -1.55 -7.38 -2.72
CA GLU A 92 -2.50 -7.52 -1.63
C GLU A 92 -3.52 -6.37 -1.66
N SER A 93 -4.75 -6.66 -1.25
CA SER A 93 -5.75 -5.60 -1.16
C SER A 93 -5.43 -4.66 0.00
N PHE A 94 -5.82 -3.40 -0.13
CA PHE A 94 -5.72 -2.42 0.95
C PHE A 94 -6.35 -2.94 2.25
N ASN A 95 -7.51 -3.61 2.14
CA ASN A 95 -8.22 -4.17 3.28
C ASN A 95 -7.46 -5.33 3.94
N GLU A 96 -6.92 -6.27 3.14
CA GLU A 96 -6.14 -7.40 3.67
C GLU A 96 -4.92 -6.92 4.44
N ASN A 97 -4.24 -5.89 3.93
CA ASN A 97 -3.10 -5.30 4.61
C ASN A 97 -3.49 -4.65 5.94
N LEU A 98 -4.60 -3.89 5.98
CA LEU A 98 -5.09 -3.28 7.22
C LEU A 98 -5.47 -4.33 8.27
N ILE A 99 -6.16 -5.41 7.86
CA ILE A 99 -6.52 -6.50 8.77
C ILE A 99 -5.27 -7.16 9.37
N LYS A 100 -4.24 -7.42 8.54
CA LYS A 100 -2.97 -7.95 9.02
C LYS A 100 -2.24 -7.00 9.98
N GLU A 101 -2.46 -5.71 9.82
CA GLU A 101 -1.93 -4.66 10.67
C GLU A 101 -2.77 -4.43 11.94
N GLY A 102 -3.87 -5.18 12.12
CA GLY A 102 -4.75 -5.11 13.29
C GLY A 102 -5.79 -4.01 13.23
N PHE A 103 -6.01 -3.40 12.05
CA PHE A 103 -7.03 -2.38 11.84
C PHE A 103 -8.29 -2.94 11.18
N THR A 104 -9.42 -2.30 11.45
CA THR A 104 -10.68 -2.59 10.77
C THR A 104 -10.80 -1.72 9.51
N PRO A 105 -10.74 -2.32 8.30
CA PRO A 105 -10.89 -1.53 7.07
C PRO A 105 -12.34 -1.13 6.86
N LYS A 106 -12.55 0.16 6.51
CA LYS A 106 -13.84 0.67 6.09
C LYS A 106 -13.68 1.38 4.74
N ASN A 107 -14.61 1.15 3.82
CA ASN A 107 -14.61 1.78 2.52
C ASN A 107 -15.94 2.49 2.29
N VAL A 108 -15.88 3.75 1.87
CA VAL A 108 -17.03 4.54 1.49
C VAL A 108 -16.93 4.85 0.01
N THR A 109 -17.85 4.35 -0.79
CA THR A 109 -17.92 4.66 -2.23
C THR A 109 -18.65 5.99 -2.41
N LEU A 110 -17.94 6.99 -2.90
CA LEU A 110 -18.50 8.30 -3.24
C LEU A 110 -19.12 8.31 -4.63
N GLU A 111 -18.47 7.61 -5.56
CA GLU A 111 -18.90 7.59 -6.96
C GLU A 111 -18.63 6.22 -7.60
N LYS A 112 -19.58 5.72 -8.36
CA LYS A 112 -19.44 4.53 -9.22
C LYS A 112 -20.26 4.76 -10.49
N THR A 113 -19.60 5.26 -11.54
CA THR A 113 -20.27 5.69 -12.79
C THR A 113 -19.57 5.11 -14.01
N ILE A 114 -20.27 5.08 -15.13
CA ILE A 114 -19.71 4.71 -16.42
C ILE A 114 -19.49 6.00 -17.23
N ILE A 115 -18.26 6.15 -17.75
CA ILE A 115 -17.86 7.25 -18.63
C ILE A 115 -17.67 6.69 -20.04
N ASP A 116 -18.20 7.35 -21.05
CA ASP A 116 -18.16 6.86 -22.44
C ASP A 116 -16.96 7.40 -23.26
N ASN A 117 -16.31 8.46 -22.79
CA ASN A 117 -15.36 9.25 -23.61
C ASN A 117 -13.88 8.89 -23.45
N GLY A 118 -13.57 7.77 -22.81
CA GLY A 118 -12.18 7.43 -22.52
C GLY A 118 -11.52 8.38 -21.51
N ILE A 119 -10.25 8.11 -21.17
CA ILE A 119 -9.41 8.97 -20.32
C ILE A 119 -7.95 8.79 -20.71
N SER A 120 -7.14 9.83 -20.51
CA SER A 120 -5.70 9.76 -20.66
C SER A 120 -4.97 10.36 -19.47
N ILE A 121 -3.76 9.86 -19.22
CA ILE A 121 -2.82 10.39 -18.22
C ILE A 121 -1.40 10.38 -18.78
N ASN A 122 -0.60 11.37 -18.39
CA ASN A 122 0.83 11.38 -18.69
C ASN A 122 1.62 10.91 -17.44
N ILE A 123 2.40 9.87 -17.60
CA ILE A 123 3.31 9.37 -16.56
C ILE A 123 4.72 9.33 -17.13
N ASN A 124 5.63 10.07 -16.51
CA ASN A 124 7.04 10.14 -16.89
C ASN A 124 7.25 10.47 -18.39
N GLY A 125 6.45 11.39 -18.94
CA GLY A 125 6.54 11.83 -20.34
C GLY A 125 5.89 10.90 -21.34
N LYS A 126 5.33 9.75 -20.93
CA LYS A 126 4.56 8.84 -21.78
C LYS A 126 3.06 9.01 -21.52
N ASN A 127 2.30 9.13 -22.61
CA ASN A 127 0.85 9.24 -22.53
C ASN A 127 0.20 7.85 -22.57
N TYR A 128 -0.70 7.59 -21.61
CA TYR A 128 -1.47 6.36 -21.49
C TYR A 128 -2.95 6.65 -21.63
N ILE A 129 -3.66 5.84 -22.41
CA ILE A 129 -5.04 6.09 -22.79
C ILE A 129 -5.87 4.84 -22.54
N ILE A 130 -7.04 4.99 -21.91
CA ILE A 130 -8.13 4.03 -21.96
C ILE A 130 -9.18 4.59 -22.90
N GLU A 131 -9.46 3.85 -23.98
CA GLU A 131 -10.46 4.23 -24.95
C GLU A 131 -11.85 3.63 -24.63
N GLY A 132 -12.91 4.31 -25.07
CA GLY A 132 -14.28 3.82 -24.96
C GLY A 132 -14.85 3.88 -23.55
N LYS A 133 -15.66 2.88 -23.20
CA LYS A 133 -16.35 2.86 -21.90
C LYS A 133 -15.42 2.52 -20.74
N ILE A 134 -15.54 3.30 -19.69
CA ILE A 134 -14.72 3.23 -18.49
C ILE A 134 -15.63 3.16 -17.27
N LEU A 135 -15.33 2.29 -16.33
CA LEU A 135 -15.87 2.36 -14.98
C LEU A 135 -15.03 3.31 -14.16
N LYS A 136 -15.59 4.46 -13.74
CA LYS A 136 -15.00 5.35 -12.74
C LYS A 136 -15.50 4.97 -11.36
N ILE A 137 -14.58 4.81 -10.43
CA ILE A 137 -14.89 4.53 -9.01
C ILE A 137 -14.09 5.49 -8.15
N ARG A 138 -14.75 6.25 -7.26
CA ARG A 138 -14.11 7.03 -6.21
C ARG A 138 -14.49 6.49 -4.84
N ARG A 139 -13.49 6.23 -4.00
CA ARG A 139 -13.67 5.64 -2.67
C ARG A 139 -12.79 6.31 -1.63
N LEU A 140 -13.36 6.51 -0.45
CA LEU A 140 -12.61 6.84 0.75
C LEU A 140 -12.26 5.55 1.50
N ARG A 141 -11.00 5.40 1.89
CA ARG A 141 -10.45 4.19 2.49
C ARG A 141 -9.93 4.49 3.89
N TYR A 142 -10.53 3.86 4.89
CA TYR A 142 -10.25 4.09 6.30
C TYR A 142 -9.55 2.90 6.95
N ALA A 143 -8.74 3.21 7.98
CA ALA A 143 -8.30 2.28 9.01
C ALA A 143 -9.02 2.68 10.30
N ASP A 144 -9.88 1.82 10.82
CA ASP A 144 -10.86 2.18 11.85
C ASP A 144 -11.66 3.41 11.40
N ASP A 145 -11.60 4.53 12.13
CA ASP A 145 -12.25 5.78 11.76
C ASP A 145 -11.30 6.79 11.07
N LEU A 146 -10.03 6.46 10.88
CA LEU A 146 -9.06 7.35 10.27
C LEU A 146 -9.06 7.20 8.74
N LEU A 147 -9.39 8.28 8.01
CA LEU A 147 -9.24 8.31 6.56
C LEU A 147 -7.77 8.31 6.17
N LEU A 148 -7.37 7.30 5.42
CA LEU A 148 -6.01 7.12 4.95
C LEU A 148 -5.81 7.47 3.48
N LYS A 149 -6.84 7.23 2.65
CA LYS A 149 -6.73 7.34 1.20
C LYS A 149 -8.05 7.76 0.57
N ASP A 150 -8.00 8.75 -0.29
CA ASP A 150 -9.03 9.06 -1.28
C ASP A 150 -8.56 8.51 -2.63
N GLU A 151 -9.29 7.55 -3.15
CA GLU A 151 -8.91 6.75 -4.31
C GLU A 151 -9.87 6.95 -5.47
N THR A 152 -9.38 7.35 -6.63
CA THR A 152 -10.14 7.34 -7.88
C THR A 152 -9.50 6.37 -8.85
N ARG A 153 -10.28 5.41 -9.36
CA ARG A 153 -9.87 4.43 -10.37
C ARG A 153 -10.74 4.53 -11.62
N TYR A 154 -10.08 4.37 -12.73
CA TYR A 154 -10.68 4.32 -14.07
C TYR A 154 -10.33 2.98 -14.69
N VAL A 155 -11.32 2.11 -14.89
CA VAL A 155 -11.11 0.74 -15.36
C VAL A 155 -11.71 0.55 -16.73
N SER A 156 -10.93 0.00 -17.68
CA SER A 156 -11.36 -0.31 -19.04
C SER A 156 -12.47 -1.36 -19.07
N MET A 157 -13.67 -0.99 -19.51
CA MET A 157 -14.77 -1.94 -19.64
C MET A 157 -14.66 -2.78 -20.92
N SER A 158 -13.82 -2.42 -21.87
CA SER A 158 -13.51 -3.27 -23.03
C SER A 158 -12.63 -4.46 -22.65
N LEU A 159 -11.72 -4.30 -21.68
CA LEU A 159 -10.88 -5.36 -21.13
C LEU A 159 -11.56 -6.09 -19.97
N CYS A 160 -12.39 -5.39 -19.21
CA CYS A 160 -13.08 -5.91 -18.02
C CYS A 160 -14.62 -5.74 -18.18
N PRO A 161 -15.27 -6.48 -19.09
CA PRO A 161 -16.71 -6.35 -19.32
C PRO A 161 -17.50 -6.69 -18.06
N ARG A 162 -18.56 -5.93 -17.78
CA ARG A 162 -19.43 -6.07 -16.61
C ARG A 162 -18.76 -5.88 -15.25
N ILE A 163 -17.56 -5.33 -15.17
CA ILE A 163 -16.88 -5.05 -13.89
C ILE A 163 -17.70 -4.11 -12.99
N ASN A 164 -18.53 -3.26 -13.57
CA ASN A 164 -19.46 -2.38 -12.86
C ASN A 164 -20.52 -3.14 -12.04
N LEU A 165 -20.79 -4.41 -12.33
CA LEU A 165 -21.75 -5.27 -11.62
C LEU A 165 -21.09 -6.06 -10.47
N MET A 166 -19.76 -5.99 -10.32
CA MET A 166 -19.03 -6.74 -9.33
C MET A 166 -18.91 -5.97 -8.01
N GLU A 167 -18.78 -6.72 -6.92
CA GLU A 167 -18.23 -6.23 -5.66
C GLU A 167 -16.70 -6.13 -5.79
N LEU A 168 -16.15 -4.94 -5.55
CA LEU A 168 -14.75 -4.63 -5.79
C LEU A 168 -13.96 -4.52 -4.47
N ASN A 169 -14.14 -5.54 -3.61
CA ASN A 169 -13.51 -5.62 -2.28
C ASN A 169 -12.11 -6.26 -2.29
N GLN A 170 -11.78 -6.96 -3.38
CA GLN A 170 -10.48 -7.60 -3.58
C GLN A 170 -9.45 -6.63 -4.18
N ALA A 171 -8.18 -7.06 -4.24
CA ALA A 171 -7.15 -6.35 -4.99
C ALA A 171 -7.50 -6.33 -6.49
N PHE A 172 -7.45 -5.16 -7.12
CA PHE A 172 -7.82 -5.02 -8.53
C PHE A 172 -6.94 -5.85 -9.46
N LEU A 173 -5.63 -5.96 -9.17
CA LEU A 173 -4.73 -6.79 -9.98
C LEU A 173 -5.16 -8.26 -9.97
N LYS A 174 -5.59 -8.79 -8.82
CA LYS A 174 -6.17 -10.15 -8.74
C LYS A 174 -7.44 -10.27 -9.56
N ILE A 175 -8.32 -9.27 -9.53
CA ILE A 175 -9.53 -9.26 -10.35
C ILE A 175 -9.16 -9.35 -11.83
N TYR A 176 -8.17 -8.59 -12.29
CA TYR A 176 -7.73 -8.60 -13.68
C TYR A 176 -7.14 -9.94 -14.10
N GLU A 177 -6.28 -10.54 -13.27
CA GLU A 177 -5.64 -11.84 -13.53
C GLU A 177 -6.66 -13.00 -13.41
N ASP A 178 -7.40 -13.09 -12.29
CA ASP A 178 -8.22 -14.26 -11.96
C ASP A 178 -9.57 -14.29 -12.70
N LYS A 179 -10.20 -13.12 -12.89
CA LYS A 179 -11.55 -13.03 -13.49
C LYS A 179 -11.53 -12.75 -14.97
N TYR A 180 -10.59 -11.90 -15.41
CA TYR A 180 -10.52 -11.48 -16.81
C TYR A 180 -9.36 -12.12 -17.56
N HIS A 181 -8.53 -12.94 -16.87
CA HIS A 181 -7.38 -13.65 -17.44
C HIS A 181 -6.43 -12.74 -18.20
N LEU A 182 -6.28 -11.47 -17.70
CA LEU A 182 -5.38 -10.51 -18.30
C LEU A 182 -3.95 -10.82 -17.87
N GLN A 183 -3.06 -10.86 -18.84
CA GLN A 183 -1.63 -10.94 -18.60
C GLN A 183 -1.10 -9.51 -18.41
N LEU A 184 -0.76 -9.17 -17.16
CA LEU A 184 -0.27 -7.86 -16.81
C LEU A 184 1.23 -7.76 -17.12
N ASP A 185 1.61 -6.74 -17.88
CA ASP A 185 3.00 -6.49 -18.28
C ASP A 185 3.71 -5.59 -17.27
N SER A 186 3.12 -4.45 -16.96
CA SER A 186 3.76 -3.47 -16.10
C SER A 186 2.76 -2.59 -15.33
N VAL A 187 3.27 -2.05 -14.21
CA VAL A 187 2.61 -0.97 -13.46
C VAL A 187 3.54 0.23 -13.43
N GLN A 188 3.14 1.33 -14.07
CA GLN A 188 3.87 2.58 -14.08
C GLN A 188 3.31 3.53 -13.02
N ARG A 189 4.16 4.30 -12.35
CA ARG A 189 3.74 5.18 -11.26
C ARG A 189 4.52 6.48 -11.22
N THR A 190 3.83 7.52 -10.73
CA THR A 190 4.48 8.73 -10.23
C THR A 190 3.97 9.03 -8.84
N LEU A 191 4.82 9.63 -8.03
CA LEU A 191 4.50 10.08 -6.69
C LEU A 191 4.81 11.57 -6.60
N GLY A 192 3.78 12.34 -6.26
CA GLY A 192 3.86 13.76 -5.97
C GLY A 192 3.50 14.05 -4.52
N VAL A 193 3.66 15.30 -4.11
CA VAL A 193 3.25 15.82 -2.80
C VAL A 193 2.49 17.11 -3.02
N THR A 194 1.40 17.29 -2.27
CA THR A 194 0.67 18.55 -2.17
C THR A 194 0.28 18.83 -0.71
N ILE A 195 -0.25 20.00 -0.47
CA ILE A 195 -0.86 20.37 0.82
C ILE A 195 -2.36 20.53 0.58
N VAL A 196 -3.14 19.91 1.44
CA VAL A 196 -4.61 20.07 1.48
C VAL A 196 -4.96 20.94 2.67
N TYR A 197 -5.81 21.95 2.43
CA TYR A 197 -6.25 22.89 3.43
C TYR A 197 -7.63 22.47 3.97
N PRO A 198 -7.94 22.76 5.26
CA PRO A 198 -9.21 22.36 5.88
C PRO A 198 -10.44 22.87 5.14
N GLU A 199 -10.36 24.07 4.55
CA GLU A 199 -11.43 24.76 3.86
C GLU A 199 -11.68 24.29 2.41
N GLU A 200 -10.86 23.36 1.87
CA GLU A 200 -11.05 22.87 0.51
C GLU A 200 -12.32 22.01 0.40
N GLU A 201 -13.20 22.36 -0.54
CA GLU A 201 -14.52 21.73 -0.72
C GLU A 201 -14.47 20.19 -0.92
N ASN A 202 -13.41 19.68 -1.51
CA ASN A 202 -13.21 18.24 -1.77
C ASN A 202 -12.23 17.59 -0.79
N ASN A 203 -11.93 18.24 0.33
CA ASN A 203 -11.09 17.68 1.38
C ASN A 203 -11.93 16.79 2.29
N TYR A 204 -11.68 15.48 2.22
CA TYR A 204 -12.33 14.49 3.10
C TYR A 204 -11.44 14.04 4.26
N PHE A 205 -10.21 14.55 4.38
CA PHE A 205 -9.25 14.08 5.39
C PHE A 205 -9.54 14.58 6.81
N GLU A 206 -10.56 15.45 6.98
CA GLU A 206 -11.00 15.96 8.29
C GLU A 206 -9.83 16.47 9.16
N ASN A 207 -8.99 17.31 8.56
CA ASN A 207 -7.83 17.90 9.21
C ASN A 207 -8.14 19.31 9.72
N ASP A 208 -7.70 19.64 10.94
CA ASP A 208 -7.83 20.98 11.53
C ASP A 208 -6.75 21.96 11.03
N LEU A 209 -5.66 21.44 10.49
CA LEU A 209 -4.52 22.19 9.99
C LEU A 209 -4.16 21.71 8.58
N GLN A 210 -3.25 22.44 7.92
CA GLN A 210 -2.68 22.02 6.64
C GLN A 210 -2.14 20.59 6.72
N LEU A 211 -2.57 19.73 5.80
CA LEU A 211 -2.18 18.33 5.76
C LEU A 211 -1.31 18.08 4.51
N PRO A 212 -0.05 17.62 4.66
CA PRO A 212 0.69 17.09 3.52
C PRO A 212 0.04 15.81 3.02
N VAL A 213 -0.12 15.69 1.71
CA VAL A 213 -0.78 14.56 1.06
C VAL A 213 0.10 14.07 -0.08
N PHE A 214 0.35 12.77 -0.16
CA PHE A 214 0.98 12.17 -1.32
C PHE A 214 -0.05 11.95 -2.42
N ILE A 215 0.31 12.32 -3.64
CA ILE A 215 -0.47 12.05 -4.85
C ILE A 215 0.17 10.87 -5.57
N LEU A 216 -0.56 9.78 -5.74
CA LEU A 216 -0.13 8.64 -6.52
C LEU A 216 -0.93 8.59 -7.82
N ASP A 217 -0.24 8.71 -8.93
CA ASP A 217 -0.75 8.35 -10.24
C ASP A 217 -0.18 7.00 -10.66
N SER A 218 -1.03 6.09 -11.11
CA SER A 218 -0.58 4.80 -11.58
C SER A 218 -1.36 4.32 -12.79
N VAL A 219 -0.68 3.52 -13.62
CA VAL A 219 -1.25 2.89 -14.82
C VAL A 219 -0.88 1.42 -14.81
N VAL A 220 -1.87 0.56 -15.01
CA VAL A 220 -1.69 -0.87 -15.21
C VAL A 220 -1.81 -1.19 -16.70
N VAL A 221 -0.78 -1.82 -17.25
CA VAL A 221 -0.66 -2.14 -18.68
C VAL A 221 -0.63 -3.66 -18.86
N CYS A 222 -1.38 -4.16 -19.84
CA CYS A 222 -1.37 -5.56 -20.27
C CYS A 222 -0.29 -5.82 -21.33
N GLU A 223 0.06 -7.09 -21.59
CA GLU A 223 1.08 -7.51 -22.56
C GLU A 223 0.89 -6.92 -23.98
N ASN A 224 -0.34 -6.69 -24.40
CA ASN A 224 -0.64 -6.06 -25.69
C ASN A 224 -0.55 -4.52 -25.67
N GLN A 225 0.12 -3.95 -24.67
CA GLN A 225 0.25 -2.49 -24.43
C GLN A 225 -1.07 -1.75 -24.18
N LYS A 226 -2.17 -2.48 -23.94
CA LYS A 226 -3.45 -1.87 -23.57
C LYS A 226 -3.47 -1.50 -22.11
N VAL A 227 -4.04 -0.33 -21.81
CA VAL A 227 -4.21 0.15 -20.43
C VAL A 227 -5.49 -0.44 -19.86
N VAL A 228 -5.37 -1.20 -18.76
CA VAL A 228 -6.53 -1.78 -18.07
C VAL A 228 -7.04 -0.84 -16.96
N GLU A 229 -6.15 -0.13 -16.29
CA GLU A 229 -6.50 0.76 -15.18
C GLU A 229 -5.62 2.01 -15.17
N ILE A 230 -6.25 3.13 -14.83
CA ILE A 230 -5.59 4.36 -14.37
C ILE A 230 -6.10 4.63 -12.95
N GLU A 231 -5.17 4.91 -12.03
CA GLU A 231 -5.48 5.32 -10.66
C GLU A 231 -4.92 6.70 -10.38
N HIS A 232 -5.73 7.54 -9.75
CA HIS A 232 -5.33 8.81 -9.15
C HIS A 232 -5.77 8.80 -7.69
N SER A 233 -4.82 8.89 -6.77
CA SER A 233 -5.11 8.71 -5.36
C SER A 233 -4.34 9.69 -4.48
N PHE A 234 -4.99 10.14 -3.44
CA PHE A 234 -4.42 10.95 -2.38
C PHE A 234 -4.22 10.09 -1.13
N TYR A 235 -3.03 10.16 -0.54
CA TYR A 235 -2.68 9.44 0.67
C TYR A 235 -2.30 10.43 1.78
N ARG A 236 -2.85 10.26 2.94
CA ARG A 236 -2.57 11.09 4.11
C ARG A 236 -1.08 11.06 4.46
N GLY A 237 -0.36 12.18 4.24
CA GLY A 237 1.11 12.21 4.28
C GLY A 237 1.72 11.98 5.65
N ASP A 238 0.99 12.26 6.74
CA ASP A 238 1.43 11.99 8.12
C ASP A 238 1.37 10.50 8.50
N LYS A 239 0.75 9.66 7.65
CA LYS A 239 0.54 8.22 7.88
C LYS A 239 1.27 7.33 6.87
N TYR A 240 1.96 7.89 5.90
CA TYR A 240 2.69 7.14 4.89
C TYR A 240 4.16 7.57 4.79
N LYS A 241 5.02 6.60 4.47
CA LYS A 241 6.45 6.79 4.11
C LYS A 241 6.75 6.02 2.83
N PHE A 242 7.87 6.32 2.19
CA PHE A 242 8.42 5.58 1.04
C PHE A 242 9.96 5.54 1.09
#